data_797c3252c8b0ab816fa37624024cbb29
#
_entry.id   797c3252c8b0ab816fa37624024cbb29
#
_cell.length_a   1.000
_cell.length_b   1.000
_cell.length_c   1.000
_cell.angle_alpha   90.00
_cell.angle_beta   90.00
_cell.angle_gamma   90.00
#
_symmetry.space_group_name_H-M   'P 1'
#
loop_
_entity.id
_entity.type
_entity.pdbx_description
1 polymer ?
#
loop_
_entity_poly.entity_id
_entity_poly.type
_entity_poly.pdbx_seq_one_letter_code
_entity_poly.pdbx_strand_id
1 'polypeptide(L)'
;MIELAKLSGHFIRPFFGRADVRVELKADQSPVTEADRGAEEIMRGLIRKRFPDHGVVGEEFGSERPDAEFVWVLDPIDGTESFTAAVPLFGTLIGLLHQGEPVLGCIHQPILKQLLIGDNRSASLNGKPASVRRARRLEDATLLTSYPAVVATRPECRGFRSLMERSRLTRAWGDCYGYLLVATGWADVMYDPLMNLWDIAALVPIIRGAGGVITDSRGGPAYPAGSTVAASGPALHKLVIDALGR
;
A
#
# COMPACT_ATOMS: atom_id res chain seq x y z
N MET A 1 14.02 -8.89 2.39
CA MET A 1 12.89 -8.29 1.66
C MET A 1 12.80 -8.75 0.21
N ILE A 2 13.77 -8.53 -0.67
CA ILE A 2 13.71 -8.94 -2.10
C ILE A 2 13.43 -10.44 -2.28
N GLU A 3 14.04 -11.29 -1.46
CA GLU A 3 13.81 -12.74 -1.50
C GLU A 3 12.37 -13.10 -1.12
N LEU A 4 11.82 -12.45 -0.07
CA LEU A 4 10.42 -12.60 0.35
C LEU A 4 9.46 -12.21 -0.79
N ALA A 5 9.64 -11.03 -1.37
CA ALA A 5 8.81 -10.53 -2.45
C ALA A 5 8.82 -11.46 -3.69
N LYS A 6 10.01 -11.93 -4.09
CA LYS A 6 10.13 -12.88 -5.21
C LYS A 6 9.48 -14.23 -4.91
N LEU A 7 9.62 -14.72 -3.69
CA LEU A 7 9.04 -16.01 -3.26
C LEU A 7 7.51 -15.93 -3.26
N SER A 8 6.93 -14.88 -2.62
CA SER A 8 5.50 -14.59 -2.65
C SER A 8 4.98 -14.47 -4.08
N GLY A 9 5.61 -13.62 -4.91
CA GLY A 9 5.16 -13.42 -6.28
C GLY A 9 5.28 -14.66 -7.16
N HIS A 10 6.27 -15.53 -6.94
CA HIS A 10 6.35 -16.81 -7.64
C HIS A 10 5.18 -17.73 -7.29
N PHE A 11 4.77 -17.73 -6.02
CA PHE A 11 3.63 -18.52 -5.55
C PHE A 11 2.30 -17.95 -6.05
N ILE A 12 2.09 -16.62 -6.01
CA ILE A 12 0.83 -15.96 -6.36
C ILE A 12 0.54 -16.01 -7.88
N ARG A 13 1.56 -15.83 -8.73
CA ARG A 13 1.40 -15.71 -10.19
C ARG A 13 0.55 -16.80 -10.85
N PRO A 14 0.67 -18.11 -10.52
CA PRO A 14 -0.13 -19.16 -11.13
C PRO A 14 -1.64 -19.05 -10.88
N PHE A 15 -2.07 -18.31 -9.85
CA PHE A 15 -3.49 -18.13 -9.50
C PHE A 15 -4.14 -16.96 -10.25
N PHE A 16 -3.35 -15.97 -10.69
CA PHE A 16 -3.89 -14.78 -11.33
C PHE A 16 -4.56 -15.10 -12.67
N GLY A 17 -5.80 -14.62 -12.83
CA GLY A 17 -6.58 -14.81 -14.05
C GLY A 17 -7.19 -16.22 -14.23
N ARG A 18 -7.12 -17.08 -13.23
CA ARG A 18 -7.77 -18.38 -13.24
C ARG A 18 -9.23 -18.24 -12.80
N ALA A 19 -10.14 -18.86 -13.53
CA ALA A 19 -11.57 -18.87 -13.23
C ALA A 19 -11.96 -19.81 -12.07
N ASP A 20 -11.07 -20.73 -11.69
CA ASP A 20 -11.29 -21.75 -10.66
C ASP A 20 -10.63 -21.43 -9.30
N VAL A 21 -10.10 -20.23 -9.14
CA VAL A 21 -9.60 -19.77 -7.83
C VAL A 21 -10.75 -19.67 -6.86
N ARG A 22 -10.66 -20.42 -5.79
CA ARG A 22 -11.67 -20.37 -4.73
C ARG A 22 -11.53 -19.09 -3.93
N VAL A 23 -12.58 -18.29 -3.94
CA VAL A 23 -12.71 -17.07 -3.14
C VAL A 23 -13.57 -17.38 -1.92
N GLU A 24 -13.06 -17.09 -0.73
CA GLU A 24 -13.78 -17.13 0.52
C GLU A 24 -14.01 -15.70 1.01
N LEU A 25 -15.08 -15.46 1.76
CA LEU A 25 -15.30 -14.18 2.42
C LEU A 25 -14.88 -14.27 3.88
N LYS A 26 -14.09 -13.31 4.33
CA LYS A 26 -13.74 -13.14 5.76
C LYS A 26 -14.97 -12.65 6.55
N ALA A 27 -14.84 -12.55 7.87
CA ALA A 27 -15.94 -12.07 8.73
C ALA A 27 -16.37 -10.63 8.41
N ASP A 28 -15.48 -9.80 7.90
CA ASP A 28 -15.71 -8.43 7.45
C ASP A 28 -16.18 -8.33 5.99
N GLN A 29 -16.47 -9.48 5.35
CA GLN A 29 -16.89 -9.62 3.94
C GLN A 29 -15.79 -9.31 2.91
N SER A 30 -14.55 -9.07 3.33
CA SER A 30 -13.43 -8.98 2.39
C SER A 30 -13.10 -10.34 1.78
N PRO A 31 -12.70 -10.39 0.49
CA PRO A 31 -12.32 -11.65 -0.16
C PRO A 31 -10.95 -12.12 0.32
N VAL A 32 -10.77 -13.44 0.37
CA VAL A 32 -9.48 -14.10 0.57
C VAL A 32 -9.40 -15.34 -0.30
N THR A 33 -8.23 -15.65 -0.80
CA THR A 33 -7.98 -16.83 -1.62
C THR A 33 -6.90 -17.74 -1.01
N GLU A 34 -6.76 -18.92 -1.57
CA GLU A 34 -5.63 -19.81 -1.22
C GLU A 34 -4.27 -19.19 -1.59
N ALA A 35 -4.25 -18.25 -2.53
CA ALA A 35 -3.04 -17.53 -2.92
C ALA A 35 -2.58 -16.58 -1.81
N ASP A 36 -3.49 -15.89 -1.13
CA ASP A 36 -3.20 -14.99 -0.01
C ASP A 36 -2.57 -15.78 1.15
N ARG A 37 -3.28 -16.79 1.62
CA ARG A 37 -2.82 -17.62 2.75
C ARG A 37 -1.50 -18.33 2.47
N GLY A 38 -1.38 -18.98 1.31
CA GLY A 38 -0.15 -19.70 0.96
C GLY A 38 1.05 -18.77 0.80
N ALA A 39 0.87 -17.57 0.26
CA ALA A 39 1.94 -16.59 0.13
C ALA A 39 2.40 -16.08 1.50
N GLU A 40 1.49 -15.79 2.43
CA GLU A 40 1.86 -15.38 3.79
C GLU A 40 2.59 -16.51 4.53
N GLU A 41 2.09 -17.74 4.47
CA GLU A 41 2.72 -18.89 5.11
C GLU A 41 4.17 -19.09 4.65
N ILE A 42 4.41 -19.01 3.34
CA ILE A 42 5.74 -19.12 2.74
C ILE A 42 6.66 -17.99 3.22
N MET A 43 6.17 -16.74 3.26
CA MET A 43 6.94 -15.60 3.76
C MET A 43 7.29 -15.77 5.24
N ARG A 44 6.32 -16.16 6.08
CA ARG A 44 6.54 -16.44 7.50
C ARG A 44 7.57 -17.54 7.72
N GLY A 45 7.51 -18.62 6.93
CA GLY A 45 8.49 -19.72 6.97
C GLY A 45 9.91 -19.24 6.70
N LEU A 46 10.10 -18.37 5.70
CA LEU A 46 11.41 -17.79 5.39
C LEU A 46 11.89 -16.83 6.49
N ILE A 47 10.99 -15.99 7.04
CA ILE A 47 11.32 -15.07 8.14
C ILE A 47 11.79 -15.86 9.38
N ARG A 48 11.01 -16.84 9.82
CA ARG A 48 11.38 -17.70 10.98
C ARG A 48 12.75 -18.36 10.81
N LYS A 49 13.05 -18.79 9.58
CA LYS A 49 14.33 -19.46 9.28
C LYS A 49 15.51 -18.49 9.29
N ARG A 50 15.34 -17.26 8.77
CA ARG A 50 16.43 -16.30 8.58
C ARG A 50 16.59 -15.33 9.74
N PHE A 51 15.51 -15.04 10.44
CA PHE A 51 15.41 -14.03 11.50
C PHE A 51 14.58 -14.59 12.68
N PRO A 52 15.10 -15.60 13.40
CA PRO A 52 14.34 -16.33 14.42
C PRO A 52 13.85 -15.44 15.57
N ASP A 53 14.50 -14.29 15.81
CA ASP A 53 14.14 -13.36 16.88
C ASP A 53 13.18 -12.24 16.44
N HIS A 54 12.90 -12.13 15.14
CA HIS A 54 11.97 -11.13 14.63
C HIS A 54 10.51 -11.54 14.85
N GLY A 55 9.62 -10.53 14.98
CA GLY A 55 8.18 -10.70 14.97
C GLY A 55 7.61 -10.67 13.56
N VAL A 56 6.37 -11.13 13.42
CA VAL A 56 5.59 -11.05 12.19
C VAL A 56 4.16 -10.66 12.53
N VAL A 57 3.63 -9.68 11.84
CA VAL A 57 2.20 -9.33 11.82
C VAL A 57 1.73 -9.48 10.39
N GLY A 58 0.69 -10.24 10.15
CA GLY A 58 0.16 -10.46 8.81
C GLY A 58 -1.35 -10.42 8.79
N GLU A 59 -1.89 -10.15 7.63
CA GLU A 59 -3.32 -10.06 7.41
C GLU A 59 -4.03 -11.39 7.65
N GLU A 60 -3.45 -12.52 7.20
CA GLU A 60 -4.13 -13.81 7.16
C GLU A 60 -3.95 -14.63 8.43
N PHE A 61 -2.78 -14.57 9.07
CA PHE A 61 -2.45 -15.40 10.23
C PHE A 61 -2.16 -14.58 11.51
N GLY A 62 -2.50 -13.26 11.51
CA GLY A 62 -2.37 -12.41 12.68
C GLY A 62 -0.92 -12.20 13.14
N SER A 63 -0.70 -12.09 14.44
CA SER A 63 0.57 -11.65 15.01
C SER A 63 1.33 -12.77 15.70
N GLU A 64 2.66 -12.78 15.51
CA GLU A 64 3.63 -13.60 16.20
C GLU A 64 4.76 -12.69 16.69
N ARG A 65 4.99 -12.62 18.01
CA ARG A 65 5.98 -11.73 18.65
C ARG A 65 5.89 -10.27 18.19
N PRO A 66 4.72 -9.61 18.33
CA PRO A 66 4.52 -8.24 17.82
C PRO A 66 5.37 -7.20 18.54
N ASP A 67 5.89 -7.52 19.75
CA ASP A 67 6.73 -6.64 20.57
C ASP A 67 8.24 -6.85 20.34
N ALA A 68 8.64 -7.66 19.34
CA ALA A 68 10.05 -7.86 19.00
C ALA A 68 10.68 -6.55 18.50
N GLU A 69 12.00 -6.41 18.65
CA GLU A 69 12.75 -5.23 18.17
C GLU A 69 12.53 -4.97 16.68
N PHE A 70 12.51 -6.06 15.88
CA PHE A 70 12.16 -6.02 14.46
C PHE A 70 10.88 -6.82 14.21
N VAL A 71 9.91 -6.21 13.53
CA VAL A 71 8.64 -6.86 13.17
C VAL A 71 8.39 -6.72 11.67
N TRP A 72 8.21 -7.85 11.00
CA TRP A 72 7.74 -7.89 9.62
C TRP A 72 6.23 -7.73 9.57
N VAL A 73 5.76 -6.84 8.71
CA VAL A 73 4.33 -6.62 8.48
C VAL A 73 4.01 -7.03 7.06
N LEU A 74 3.06 -7.95 6.90
CA LEU A 74 2.80 -8.64 5.65
C LEU A 74 1.34 -8.48 5.23
N ASP A 75 1.13 -8.07 3.98
CA ASP A 75 -0.08 -8.27 3.24
C ASP A 75 0.29 -9.01 1.94
N PRO A 76 -0.13 -10.27 1.80
CA PRO A 76 0.23 -11.09 0.66
C PRO A 76 -0.31 -10.59 -0.68
N ILE A 77 -1.56 -10.12 -0.69
CA ILE A 77 -2.26 -9.63 -1.88
C ILE A 77 -3.15 -8.44 -1.49
N ASP A 78 -2.53 -7.27 -1.30
CA ASP A 78 -3.28 -6.03 -1.21
C ASP A 78 -3.98 -5.72 -2.54
N GLY A 79 -5.29 -5.54 -2.50
CA GLY A 79 -6.14 -5.48 -3.68
C GLY A 79 -6.66 -6.85 -4.14
N THR A 80 -7.11 -7.72 -3.21
CA THR A 80 -7.65 -9.06 -3.52
C THR A 80 -8.85 -9.01 -4.48
N GLU A 81 -9.69 -7.97 -4.41
CA GLU A 81 -10.79 -7.75 -5.37
C GLU A 81 -10.25 -7.60 -6.80
N SER A 82 -9.21 -6.78 -6.98
CA SER A 82 -8.54 -6.60 -8.27
C SER A 82 -7.89 -7.91 -8.73
N PHE A 83 -7.22 -8.64 -7.83
CA PHE A 83 -6.60 -9.93 -8.12
C PHE A 83 -7.61 -10.95 -8.62
N THR A 84 -8.74 -11.12 -7.94
CA THR A 84 -9.80 -12.08 -8.30
C THR A 84 -10.51 -11.71 -9.60
N ALA A 85 -10.57 -10.40 -9.91
CA ALA A 85 -11.11 -9.88 -11.16
C ALA A 85 -10.10 -9.93 -12.34
N ALA A 86 -8.91 -10.51 -12.15
CA ALA A 86 -7.82 -10.52 -13.13
C ALA A 86 -7.34 -9.12 -13.55
N VAL A 87 -7.50 -8.12 -12.67
CA VAL A 87 -7.02 -6.76 -12.87
C VAL A 87 -5.66 -6.62 -12.17
N PRO A 88 -4.58 -6.19 -12.83
CA PRO A 88 -3.25 -6.16 -12.23
C PRO A 88 -3.00 -4.94 -11.33
N LEU A 89 -4.03 -4.45 -10.63
CA LEU A 89 -3.96 -3.37 -9.65
C LEU A 89 -3.93 -3.95 -8.22
N PHE A 90 -2.95 -4.78 -7.97
CA PHE A 90 -2.72 -5.44 -6.68
C PHE A 90 -1.22 -5.61 -6.45
N GLY A 91 -0.83 -6.02 -5.25
CA GLY A 91 0.57 -6.37 -4.99
C GLY A 91 0.78 -6.97 -3.61
N THR A 92 1.95 -7.57 -3.39
CA THR A 92 2.40 -7.99 -2.06
C THR A 92 3.02 -6.79 -1.35
N LEU A 93 2.55 -6.47 -0.16
CA LEU A 93 3.14 -5.50 0.74
C LEU A 93 4.00 -6.20 1.81
N ILE A 94 5.22 -5.71 1.97
CA ILE A 94 6.14 -6.19 3.00
C ILE A 94 6.74 -4.97 3.70
N GLY A 95 6.35 -4.75 4.95
CA GLY A 95 6.95 -3.75 5.83
C GLY A 95 7.95 -4.38 6.80
N LEU A 96 8.96 -3.63 7.22
CA LEU A 96 9.79 -3.94 8.37
C LEU A 96 9.71 -2.77 9.35
N LEU A 97 9.32 -3.08 10.57
CA LEU A 97 9.37 -2.15 11.69
C LEU A 97 10.65 -2.39 12.49
N HIS A 98 11.23 -1.30 13.01
CA HIS A 98 12.25 -1.32 14.04
C HIS A 98 11.72 -0.51 15.23
N GLN A 99 11.56 -1.17 16.37
CA GLN A 99 10.99 -0.54 17.58
C GLN A 99 9.63 0.15 17.31
N GLY A 100 8.78 -0.50 16.52
CA GLY A 100 7.45 0.00 16.18
C GLY A 100 7.39 0.99 15.00
N GLU A 101 8.53 1.50 14.51
CA GLU A 101 8.58 2.48 13.41
C GLU A 101 8.87 1.82 12.06
N PRO A 102 8.12 2.14 10.99
CA PRO A 102 8.38 1.62 9.64
C PRO A 102 9.72 2.11 9.09
N VAL A 103 10.67 1.19 8.86
CA VAL A 103 12.03 1.52 8.40
C VAL A 103 12.31 1.05 6.97
N LEU A 104 11.64 0.01 6.50
CA LEU A 104 11.82 -0.54 5.16
C LEU A 104 10.48 -1.03 4.61
N GLY A 105 10.18 -0.75 3.36
CA GLY A 105 8.96 -1.17 2.69
C GLY A 105 9.17 -1.69 1.28
N CYS A 106 8.29 -2.59 0.87
CA CYS A 106 8.27 -3.17 -0.46
C CYS A 106 6.84 -3.28 -0.98
N ILE A 107 6.62 -2.87 -2.23
CA ILE A 107 5.45 -3.23 -3.04
C ILE A 107 5.95 -4.11 -4.18
N HIS A 108 5.43 -5.33 -4.29
CA HIS A 108 5.77 -6.24 -5.37
C HIS A 108 4.54 -6.59 -6.19
N GLN A 109 4.48 -6.10 -7.43
CA GLN A 109 3.47 -6.50 -8.41
C GLN A 109 4.07 -7.55 -9.36
N PRO A 110 3.76 -8.85 -9.16
CA PRO A 110 4.47 -9.94 -9.82
C PRO A 110 4.11 -10.12 -11.29
N ILE A 111 2.90 -9.69 -11.72
CA ILE A 111 2.44 -9.83 -13.11
C ILE A 111 3.15 -8.82 -14.01
N LEU A 112 3.20 -7.55 -13.57
CA LEU A 112 3.89 -6.46 -14.27
C LEU A 112 5.40 -6.45 -14.02
N LYS A 113 5.90 -7.37 -13.16
CA LYS A 113 7.32 -7.50 -12.79
C LYS A 113 7.88 -6.21 -12.20
N GLN A 114 7.11 -5.57 -11.33
CA GLN A 114 7.46 -4.32 -10.66
C GLN A 114 7.77 -4.62 -9.19
N LEU A 115 8.97 -4.22 -8.77
CA LEU A 115 9.43 -4.34 -7.38
C LEU A 115 9.89 -2.95 -6.92
N LEU A 116 9.07 -2.30 -6.12
CA LEU A 116 9.36 -1.00 -5.52
C LEU A 116 9.78 -1.19 -4.06
N ILE A 117 10.92 -0.63 -3.69
CA ILE A 117 11.48 -0.70 -2.33
C ILE A 117 11.85 0.70 -1.88
N GLY A 118 11.58 1.02 -0.59
CA GLY A 118 11.96 2.28 0.04
C GLY A 118 12.38 2.14 1.49
N ASP A 119 13.28 3.04 1.96
CA ASP A 119 13.90 3.01 3.28
C ASP A 119 13.81 4.36 4.04
N ASN A 120 12.79 5.17 3.80
CA ASN A 120 12.60 6.56 4.25
C ASN A 120 13.58 7.59 3.64
N ARG A 121 14.66 7.20 2.99
CA ARG A 121 15.69 8.09 2.42
C ARG A 121 15.76 8.00 0.91
N SER A 122 15.51 6.80 0.39
CA SER A 122 15.55 6.50 -1.02
C SER A 122 14.44 5.51 -1.39
N ALA A 123 14.02 5.53 -2.66
CA ALA A 123 13.15 4.51 -3.23
C ALA A 123 13.71 4.05 -4.58
N SER A 124 13.45 2.79 -4.93
CA SER A 124 13.86 2.24 -6.22
C SER A 124 12.81 1.31 -6.80
N LEU A 125 12.51 1.47 -8.09
CA LEU A 125 11.69 0.56 -8.88
C LEU A 125 12.59 -0.33 -9.74
N ASN A 126 12.57 -1.65 -9.50
CA ASN A 126 13.43 -2.62 -10.19
C ASN A 126 14.92 -2.22 -10.17
N GLY A 127 15.39 -1.71 -9.03
CA GLY A 127 16.78 -1.27 -8.83
C GLY A 127 17.15 0.08 -9.45
N LYS A 128 16.21 0.77 -10.12
CA LYS A 128 16.41 2.13 -10.63
C LYS A 128 15.82 3.14 -9.65
N PRO A 129 16.45 4.29 -9.40
CA PRO A 129 15.90 5.31 -8.52
C PRO A 129 14.45 5.67 -8.92
N ALA A 130 13.57 5.71 -7.92
CA ALA A 130 12.19 6.14 -8.06
C ALA A 130 12.00 7.43 -7.25
N SER A 131 11.24 8.38 -7.82
CA SER A 131 10.92 9.63 -7.16
C SER A 131 9.56 10.12 -7.57
N VAL A 132 8.87 10.81 -6.65
CA VAL A 132 7.63 11.51 -6.94
C VAL A 132 7.86 12.60 -7.98
N ARG A 133 6.83 12.94 -8.76
CA ARG A 133 6.90 14.11 -9.65
C ARG A 133 6.55 15.39 -8.88
N ARG A 134 7.00 16.54 -9.40
CA ARG A 134 6.76 17.83 -8.76
C ARG A 134 5.50 18.50 -9.33
N ALA A 135 4.32 17.93 -9.07
CA ALA A 135 3.09 18.68 -9.32
C ALA A 135 2.88 19.71 -8.20
N ARG A 136 2.64 20.97 -8.58
CA ARG A 136 2.46 22.10 -7.64
C ARG A 136 1.02 22.56 -7.54
N ARG A 137 0.22 22.28 -8.55
CA ARG A 137 -1.16 22.76 -8.69
C ARG A 137 -2.12 21.57 -8.77
N LEU A 138 -3.29 21.76 -8.20
CA LEU A 138 -4.34 20.75 -8.21
C LEU A 138 -4.83 20.44 -9.65
N GLU A 139 -4.92 21.49 -10.47
CA GLU A 139 -5.39 21.41 -11.85
C GLU A 139 -4.46 20.57 -12.76
N ASP A 140 -3.22 20.35 -12.32
CA ASP A 140 -2.24 19.49 -13.02
C ASP A 140 -2.15 18.09 -12.41
N ALA A 141 -2.80 17.88 -11.24
CA ALA A 141 -2.64 16.67 -10.44
C ALA A 141 -3.54 15.52 -10.90
N THR A 142 -3.03 14.30 -10.72
CA THR A 142 -3.78 13.05 -10.77
C THR A 142 -4.04 12.58 -9.34
N LEU A 143 -5.33 12.50 -8.97
CA LEU A 143 -5.80 12.04 -7.67
C LEU A 143 -6.31 10.61 -7.77
N LEU A 144 -5.96 9.78 -6.80
CA LEU A 144 -6.33 8.37 -6.72
C LEU A 144 -7.01 8.05 -5.39
N THR A 145 -7.87 7.03 -5.39
CA THR A 145 -8.44 6.39 -4.21
C THR A 145 -8.81 4.95 -4.52
N SER A 146 -8.71 4.04 -3.56
CA SER A 146 -9.19 2.65 -3.68
C SER A 146 -10.70 2.57 -3.56
N TYR A 147 -11.32 3.47 -2.80
CA TYR A 147 -12.72 3.37 -2.37
C TYR A 147 -13.59 4.52 -2.89
N PRO A 148 -13.86 4.61 -4.22
CA PRO A 148 -14.63 5.72 -4.79
C PRO A 148 -16.04 5.81 -4.20
N ALA A 149 -16.70 4.68 -3.90
CA ALA A 149 -18.03 4.67 -3.28
C ALA A 149 -18.02 5.22 -1.84
N VAL A 150 -17.00 4.88 -1.06
CA VAL A 150 -16.81 5.41 0.31
C VAL A 150 -16.54 6.91 0.25
N VAL A 151 -15.66 7.34 -0.63
CA VAL A 151 -15.38 8.77 -0.85
C VAL A 151 -16.64 9.53 -1.31
N ALA A 152 -17.48 8.92 -2.14
CA ALA A 152 -18.71 9.54 -2.63
C ALA A 152 -19.77 9.74 -1.54
N THR A 153 -19.84 8.84 -0.56
CA THR A 153 -20.96 8.77 0.40
C THR A 153 -20.63 9.32 1.79
N ARG A 154 -19.40 9.16 2.27
CA ARG A 154 -19.03 9.57 3.63
C ARG A 154 -18.89 11.09 3.77
N PRO A 155 -19.48 11.70 4.82
CA PRO A 155 -19.38 13.14 5.06
C PRO A 155 -17.95 13.64 5.21
N GLU A 156 -17.09 12.88 5.92
CA GLU A 156 -15.68 13.19 6.15
C GLU A 156 -14.86 13.26 4.85
N CYS A 157 -15.32 12.62 3.77
CA CYS A 157 -14.65 12.67 2.47
C CYS A 157 -15.11 13.83 1.56
N ARG A 158 -16.04 14.68 2.03
CA ARG A 158 -16.61 15.78 1.22
C ARG A 158 -15.54 16.69 0.62
N GLY A 159 -14.54 17.06 1.41
CA GLY A 159 -13.45 17.92 0.95
C GLY A 159 -12.62 17.25 -0.15
N PHE A 160 -12.34 15.96 -0.05
CA PHE A 160 -11.63 15.25 -1.11
C PHE A 160 -12.44 15.18 -2.41
N ARG A 161 -13.77 14.99 -2.34
CA ARG A 161 -14.65 15.08 -3.52
C ARG A 161 -14.49 16.40 -4.26
N SER A 162 -14.48 17.50 -3.51
CA SER A 162 -14.26 18.84 -4.10
C SER A 162 -12.89 18.96 -4.79
N LEU A 163 -11.85 18.31 -4.27
CA LEU A 163 -10.55 18.25 -4.93
C LEU A 163 -10.59 17.41 -6.21
N MET A 164 -11.32 16.28 -6.18
CA MET A 164 -11.48 15.40 -7.35
C MET A 164 -12.10 16.15 -8.54
N GLU A 165 -13.12 16.97 -8.30
CA GLU A 165 -13.81 17.78 -9.34
C GLU A 165 -12.90 18.81 -9.98
N ARG A 166 -11.89 19.29 -9.26
CA ARG A 166 -10.97 20.35 -9.68
C ARG A 166 -9.64 19.84 -10.19
N SER A 167 -9.33 18.56 -9.98
CA SER A 167 -8.08 17.96 -10.43
C SER A 167 -8.09 17.68 -11.94
N ARG A 168 -6.89 17.56 -12.54
CA ARG A 168 -6.76 17.16 -13.94
C ARG A 168 -7.37 15.79 -14.24
N LEU A 169 -7.19 14.85 -13.32
CA LEU A 169 -7.62 13.48 -13.48
C LEU A 169 -7.88 12.84 -12.11
N THR A 170 -9.01 12.14 -11.99
CA THR A 170 -9.30 11.27 -10.86
C THR A 170 -9.56 9.86 -11.33
N ARG A 171 -8.99 8.87 -10.64
CA ARG A 171 -9.14 7.44 -10.95
C ARG A 171 -9.17 6.61 -9.66
N ALA A 172 -9.82 5.44 -9.76
CA ALA A 172 -9.79 4.39 -8.75
C ALA A 172 -8.68 3.35 -9.06
N TRP A 173 -7.48 3.81 -9.38
CA TRP A 173 -6.29 2.96 -9.49
C TRP A 173 -5.70 2.80 -8.10
N GLY A 174 -6.36 1.94 -7.33
CA GLY A 174 -6.22 1.88 -5.90
C GLY A 174 -5.26 0.83 -5.37
N ASP A 175 -5.47 0.53 -4.12
CA ASP A 175 -4.69 -0.35 -3.29
C ASP A 175 -3.20 0.05 -3.32
N CYS A 176 -2.28 -0.84 -3.01
CA CYS A 176 -0.84 -0.53 -3.05
C CYS A 176 -0.34 -0.01 -4.40
N TYR A 177 -1.04 -0.37 -5.49
CA TYR A 177 -0.65 0.08 -6.81
C TYR A 177 -0.80 1.59 -6.99
N GLY A 178 -1.80 2.20 -6.36
CA GLY A 178 -1.95 3.67 -6.32
C GLY A 178 -0.76 4.36 -5.68
N TYR A 179 -0.25 3.81 -4.58
CA TYR A 179 0.97 4.30 -3.91
C TYR A 179 2.23 4.09 -4.75
N LEU A 180 2.33 2.97 -5.47
CA LEU A 180 3.39 2.75 -6.44
C LEU A 180 3.38 3.84 -7.51
N LEU A 181 2.21 4.21 -8.04
CA LEU A 181 2.08 5.29 -9.03
C LEU A 181 2.52 6.65 -8.46
N VAL A 182 2.20 6.96 -7.21
CA VAL A 182 2.66 8.20 -6.56
C VAL A 182 4.18 8.18 -6.39
N ALA A 183 4.74 7.11 -5.83
CA ALA A 183 6.17 7.00 -5.55
C ALA A 183 7.05 7.03 -6.81
N THR A 184 6.50 6.65 -7.97
CA THR A 184 7.20 6.66 -9.26
C THR A 184 6.93 7.92 -10.10
N GLY A 185 6.12 8.86 -9.59
CA GLY A 185 5.79 10.10 -10.28
C GLY A 185 4.76 9.96 -11.41
N TRP A 186 4.02 8.85 -11.45
CA TRP A 186 2.96 8.63 -12.43
C TRP A 186 1.59 9.16 -11.97
N ALA A 187 1.41 9.32 -10.65
CA ALA A 187 0.29 10.03 -10.03
C ALA A 187 0.80 11.03 -8.98
N ASP A 188 -0.09 11.83 -8.39
CA ASP A 188 0.29 12.91 -7.48
C ASP A 188 -0.25 12.74 -6.06
N VAL A 189 -1.44 12.18 -5.91
CA VAL A 189 -2.11 11.99 -4.63
C VAL A 189 -2.79 10.64 -4.62
N MET A 190 -2.64 9.93 -3.51
CA MET A 190 -3.44 8.76 -3.16
C MET A 190 -4.07 9.01 -1.79
N TYR A 191 -5.41 8.86 -1.70
CA TYR A 191 -6.16 8.98 -0.47
C TYR A 191 -7.01 7.74 -0.25
N ASP A 192 -6.77 7.06 0.86
CA ASP A 192 -7.59 5.96 1.32
C ASP A 192 -8.13 6.22 2.73
N PRO A 193 -9.46 6.30 2.86
CA PRO A 193 -10.12 6.56 4.13
C PRO A 193 -10.18 5.36 5.08
N LEU A 194 -9.90 4.15 4.57
CA LEU A 194 -9.97 2.88 5.30
C LEU A 194 -8.71 2.07 5.01
N MET A 195 -7.90 1.85 6.03
CA MET A 195 -6.64 1.12 5.93
C MET A 195 -6.39 0.31 7.19
N ASN A 196 -5.84 -0.87 7.04
CA ASN A 196 -5.29 -1.65 8.14
C ASN A 196 -3.79 -1.36 8.30
N LEU A 197 -3.23 -1.81 9.40
CA LEU A 197 -1.80 -1.58 9.66
C LEU A 197 -0.88 -2.30 8.64
N TRP A 198 -1.30 -3.44 8.09
CA TRP A 198 -0.53 -4.19 7.10
C TRP A 198 -0.55 -3.51 5.72
N ASP A 199 -1.60 -2.74 5.41
CA ASP A 199 -1.66 -1.94 4.19
C ASP A 199 -0.68 -0.75 4.25
N ILE A 200 -0.41 -0.20 5.45
CA ILE A 200 0.31 1.08 5.64
C ILE A 200 1.80 0.89 5.88
N ALA A 201 2.20 -0.15 6.63
CA ALA A 201 3.58 -0.27 7.13
C ALA A 201 4.65 -0.20 6.02
N ALA A 202 4.38 -0.81 4.86
CA ALA A 202 5.30 -0.77 3.72
C ALA A 202 5.29 0.58 3.00
N LEU A 203 4.16 1.29 2.99
CA LEU A 203 3.97 2.51 2.19
C LEU A 203 4.75 3.70 2.74
N VAL A 204 4.88 3.80 4.08
CA VAL A 204 5.54 4.93 4.74
C VAL A 204 7.00 5.10 4.26
N PRO A 205 7.88 4.08 4.37
CA PRO A 205 9.27 4.23 3.94
C PRO A 205 9.40 4.37 2.41
N ILE A 206 8.47 3.83 1.62
CA ILE A 206 8.45 3.97 0.16
C ILE A 206 8.15 5.41 -0.25
N ILE A 207 7.04 5.98 0.23
CA ILE A 207 6.62 7.34 -0.16
C ILE A 207 7.62 8.38 0.33
N ARG A 208 8.11 8.27 1.57
CA ARG A 208 9.15 9.17 2.10
C ARG A 208 10.45 9.03 1.32
N GLY A 209 10.88 7.80 1.05
CA GLY A 209 12.08 7.51 0.26
C GLY A 209 12.02 8.04 -1.17
N ALA A 210 10.83 8.09 -1.78
CA ALA A 210 10.60 8.70 -3.07
C ALA A 210 10.54 10.25 -3.04
N GLY A 211 10.63 10.87 -1.85
CA GLY A 211 10.54 12.33 -1.65
C GLY A 211 9.12 12.86 -1.57
N GLY A 212 8.13 11.98 -1.39
CA GLY A 212 6.74 12.33 -1.14
C GLY A 212 6.44 12.58 0.34
N VAL A 213 5.19 12.91 0.62
CA VAL A 213 4.66 13.08 1.99
C VAL A 213 3.55 12.07 2.19
N ILE A 214 3.56 11.38 3.35
CA ILE A 214 2.49 10.47 3.75
C ILE A 214 2.13 10.68 5.22
N THR A 215 0.83 10.84 5.48
CA THR A 215 0.24 11.02 6.82
C THR A 215 -1.09 10.29 6.92
N ASP A 216 -1.71 10.29 8.08
CA ASP A 216 -3.14 10.01 8.20
C ASP A 216 -3.99 11.14 7.58
N SER A 217 -5.31 10.96 7.56
CA SER A 217 -6.26 11.96 7.02
C SER A 217 -6.35 13.26 7.84
N ARG A 218 -5.70 13.35 9.00
CA ARG A 218 -5.63 14.51 9.88
C ARG A 218 -4.27 15.20 9.85
N GLY A 219 -3.31 14.67 9.08
CA GLY A 219 -1.95 15.18 9.01
C GLY A 219 -1.02 14.64 10.11
N GLY A 220 -1.47 13.66 10.90
CA GLY A 220 -0.67 12.95 11.89
C GLY A 220 0.16 11.80 11.27
N PRO A 221 0.85 10.99 12.11
CA PRO A 221 1.58 9.82 11.64
C PRO A 221 0.68 8.87 10.86
N ALA A 222 1.11 8.42 9.67
CA ALA A 222 0.33 7.49 8.86
C ALA A 222 0.19 6.11 9.52
N TYR A 223 1.27 5.61 10.13
CA TYR A 223 1.27 4.32 10.81
C TYR A 223 1.15 4.50 12.34
N PRO A 224 0.32 3.71 13.03
CA PRO A 224 -0.59 2.67 12.55
C PRO A 224 -2.04 3.15 12.32
N ALA A 225 -2.24 4.35 11.76
CA ALA A 225 -3.56 4.95 11.57
C ALA A 225 -4.46 4.14 10.61
N GLY A 226 -5.77 4.40 10.66
CA GLY A 226 -6.77 3.72 9.82
C GLY A 226 -7.07 4.41 8.48
N SER A 227 -6.25 5.38 8.08
CA SER A 227 -6.40 6.11 6.80
C SER A 227 -5.04 6.67 6.36
N THR A 228 -4.88 6.93 5.06
CA THR A 228 -3.66 7.58 4.56
C THR A 228 -3.93 8.63 3.49
N VAL A 229 -3.09 9.66 3.50
CA VAL A 229 -2.91 10.63 2.42
C VAL A 229 -1.45 10.60 2.01
N ALA A 230 -1.16 10.08 0.82
CA ALA A 230 0.15 10.16 0.19
C ALA A 230 0.12 11.17 -0.93
N ALA A 231 1.12 12.06 -0.99
CA ALA A 231 1.19 13.09 -2.01
C ALA A 231 2.62 13.29 -2.53
N SER A 232 2.72 13.76 -3.77
CA SER A 232 3.98 14.03 -4.47
C SER A 232 4.76 15.23 -3.90
N GLY A 233 4.21 15.93 -2.90
CA GLY A 233 4.90 17.01 -2.21
C GLY A 233 4.03 17.73 -1.19
N PRO A 234 4.64 18.58 -0.33
CA PRO A 234 3.95 19.19 0.80
C PRO A 234 2.82 20.14 0.40
N ALA A 235 2.90 20.79 -0.76
CA ALA A 235 1.85 21.72 -1.22
C ALA A 235 0.54 20.97 -1.53
N LEU A 236 0.59 19.90 -2.32
CA LEU A 236 -0.60 19.08 -2.60
C LEU A 236 -1.09 18.35 -1.35
N HIS A 237 -0.17 17.83 -0.55
CA HIS A 237 -0.51 17.18 0.72
C HIS A 237 -1.32 18.15 1.61
N LYS A 238 -0.82 19.37 1.82
CA LYS A 238 -1.52 20.37 2.61
C LYS A 238 -2.92 20.69 2.07
N LEU A 239 -3.08 20.82 0.74
CA LEU A 239 -4.39 21.02 0.11
C LEU A 239 -5.38 19.91 0.45
N VAL A 240 -4.93 18.64 0.44
CA VAL A 240 -5.79 17.49 0.78
C VAL A 240 -6.16 17.51 2.25
N ILE A 241 -5.19 17.68 3.16
CA ILE A 241 -5.45 17.74 4.61
C ILE A 241 -6.39 18.91 4.96
N ASP A 242 -6.13 20.11 4.42
CA ASP A 242 -7.01 21.26 4.65
C ASP A 242 -8.44 21.03 4.13
N ALA A 243 -8.61 20.26 3.07
CA ALA A 243 -9.92 19.94 2.52
C ALA A 243 -10.65 18.87 3.35
N LEU A 244 -9.92 17.85 3.83
CA LEU A 244 -10.49 16.79 4.70
C LEU A 244 -10.87 17.31 6.08
N GLY A 245 -10.20 18.35 6.59
CA GLY A 245 -10.49 18.99 7.87
C GLY A 245 -11.69 19.96 7.88
N ARG A 246 -12.36 20.14 6.74
CA ARG A 246 -13.54 21.02 6.58
C ARG A 246 -14.82 20.20 6.49
#